data_a77fb85588bc2d5f763c52264daad65a
#
_entry.id   a77fb85588bc2d5f763c52264daad65a
#
_cell.length_a   1.000
_cell.length_b   1.000
_cell.length_c   1.000
_cell.angle_alpha   90.00
_cell.angle_beta   90.00
_cell.angle_gamma   90.00
#
_symmetry.space_group_name_H-M   'P 1'
#
loop_
_entity.id
_entity.type
_entity.pdbx_description
1 polymer ?
#
loop_
_entity_poly.entity_id
_entity_poly.type
_entity_poly.pdbx_seq_one_letter_code
_entity_poly.pdbx_strand_id
1 'polypeptide(L)'
;MASRANAAGDGLTGFYSKVDELETSFIERLEEAVKIPSVSAYAERREDVFRMSEWIASEMRELGVEVTLKPLGKQQDKPDLELPPLVLGRYGHDIEKPTVLVYSHYDVQPAALEDGWKYDPWVLTIEENGRLCGRGTSDDKGPLIGWLNMIESFQKAGVEVPANLVFCFEGMEENGSFGLRKALEEEAQNFFKDIDVVCITDVVWVSDEQLSIPQGLRGIIFYLLTITGAERDAHSGGFGGQISEPMTDMVNIMSSLVDSNGKILVPGIYDTVQSVTKEEYESYNKLNISEDSLLGGTGARSLHKTQADALIARWKKPSLSLHRIENATPGAGAVTSIPAKLVGKFSIRTVPNMKSQDIDKLVQKYIREKFESLGSKNELDINCADQSDWFYESSDHWNYQAAIQATQNVWGVDPVLTCEGGSIPIALDFKQILQKNVLLLPVGRPTDGAHTINGLANGPNSINAIKLYGSYLQEAQKLWRQSNTTA
;
A
#
# COMPACT_ATOMS: atom_id res chain seq x y z
N MET A 1 4.51 -31.10 16.04
CA MET A 1 3.72 -30.13 16.80
C MET A 1 2.30 -30.11 16.24
N ALA A 2 1.52 -31.09 16.58
CA ALA A 2 0.10 -31.19 16.22
C ALA A 2 -0.67 -31.11 17.52
N SER A 3 -1.49 -30.11 17.70
CA SER A 3 -2.69 -30.10 18.54
C SER A 3 -2.96 -28.73 19.17
N ARG A 4 -3.53 -27.80 18.40
CA ARG A 4 -4.41 -26.73 18.89
C ARG A 4 -5.40 -26.23 17.81
N ALA A 5 -5.64 -27.04 16.78
CA ALA A 5 -6.63 -26.77 15.73
C ALA A 5 -8.10 -27.00 16.16
N ASN A 6 -8.41 -27.04 17.45
CA ASN A 6 -9.72 -27.46 17.97
C ASN A 6 -10.54 -26.34 18.63
N ALA A 7 -10.49 -25.10 18.13
CA ALA A 7 -11.43 -24.04 18.55
C ALA A 7 -12.25 -23.43 17.41
N ALA A 8 -11.94 -23.73 16.14
CA ALA A 8 -12.85 -23.41 15.05
C ALA A 8 -14.06 -24.35 15.14
N GLY A 9 -15.25 -23.79 15.40
CA GLY A 9 -16.49 -24.57 15.44
C GLY A 9 -16.67 -25.37 14.13
N ASP A 10 -17.48 -26.42 14.16
CA ASP A 10 -17.71 -27.42 13.09
C ASP A 10 -17.91 -26.81 11.66
N GLY A 11 -18.29 -25.54 11.55
CA GLY A 11 -18.54 -24.86 10.28
C GLY A 11 -17.31 -24.54 9.43
N LEU A 12 -16.11 -24.29 10.01
CA LEU A 12 -14.89 -23.97 9.25
C LEU A 12 -14.07 -25.20 8.88
N THR A 13 -14.23 -26.33 9.54
CA THR A 13 -13.43 -27.54 9.28
C THR A 13 -13.60 -28.04 7.86
N GLY A 14 -14.84 -28.06 7.36
CA GLY A 14 -15.13 -28.44 5.97
C GLY A 14 -14.57 -27.45 4.96
N PHE A 15 -14.68 -26.15 5.26
CA PHE A 15 -14.11 -25.07 4.44
C PHE A 15 -12.57 -25.20 4.35
N TYR A 16 -11.87 -25.32 5.47
CA TYR A 16 -10.41 -25.48 5.48
C TYR A 16 -9.94 -26.71 4.69
N SER A 17 -10.65 -27.84 4.85
CA SER A 17 -10.35 -29.05 4.07
C SER A 17 -10.48 -28.83 2.56
N LYS A 18 -11.49 -28.05 2.13
CA LYS A 18 -11.66 -27.70 0.72
C LYS A 18 -10.61 -26.74 0.21
N VAL A 19 -10.16 -25.77 1.03
CA VAL A 19 -9.03 -24.92 0.66
C VAL A 19 -7.78 -25.76 0.36
N ASP A 20 -7.46 -26.73 1.23
CA ASP A 20 -6.30 -27.60 1.03
C ASP A 20 -6.47 -28.53 -0.20
N GLU A 21 -7.66 -29.06 -0.44
CA GLU A 21 -7.97 -29.93 -1.59
C GLU A 21 -7.86 -29.18 -2.93
N LEU A 22 -8.21 -27.91 -2.97
CA LEU A 22 -8.26 -27.10 -4.19
C LEU A 22 -6.97 -26.28 -4.44
N GLU A 23 -5.92 -26.46 -3.64
CA GLU A 23 -4.66 -25.71 -3.74
C GLU A 23 -4.12 -25.61 -5.17
N THR A 24 -4.08 -26.75 -5.89
CA THR A 24 -3.55 -26.80 -7.27
C THR A 24 -4.36 -25.91 -8.21
N SER A 25 -5.69 -25.97 -8.17
CA SER A 25 -6.55 -25.14 -9.03
C SER A 25 -6.45 -23.64 -8.69
N PHE A 26 -6.17 -23.31 -7.42
CA PHE A 26 -5.97 -21.94 -6.98
C PHE A 26 -4.65 -21.36 -7.49
N ILE A 27 -3.60 -22.18 -7.53
CA ILE A 27 -2.32 -21.81 -8.14
C ILE A 27 -2.46 -21.65 -9.65
N GLU A 28 -3.20 -22.53 -10.34
CA GLU A 28 -3.49 -22.39 -11.77
C GLU A 28 -4.26 -21.11 -12.09
N ARG A 29 -5.27 -20.74 -11.28
CA ARG A 29 -5.97 -19.46 -11.42
C ARG A 29 -5.04 -18.26 -11.28
N LEU A 30 -4.14 -18.30 -10.32
CA LEU A 30 -3.13 -17.22 -10.14
C LEU A 30 -2.17 -17.18 -11.34
N GLU A 31 -1.78 -18.32 -11.89
CA GLU A 31 -0.94 -18.38 -13.10
C GLU A 31 -1.61 -17.69 -14.28
N GLU A 32 -2.90 -17.92 -14.52
CA GLU A 32 -3.65 -17.21 -15.59
C GLU A 32 -3.67 -15.69 -15.38
N ALA A 33 -3.84 -15.22 -14.15
CA ALA A 33 -3.79 -13.82 -13.84
C ALA A 33 -2.40 -13.19 -14.03
N VAL A 34 -1.33 -13.91 -13.65
CA VAL A 34 0.06 -13.44 -13.82
C VAL A 34 0.42 -13.27 -15.30
N LYS A 35 -0.11 -14.11 -16.20
CA LYS A 35 0.09 -14.03 -17.67
C LYS A 35 -0.42 -12.73 -18.27
N ILE A 36 -1.27 -11.97 -17.59
CA ILE A 36 -1.81 -10.69 -18.07
C ILE A 36 -0.95 -9.55 -17.50
N PRO A 37 -0.09 -8.89 -18.30
CA PRO A 37 0.82 -7.86 -17.81
C PRO A 37 0.10 -6.51 -17.64
N SER A 38 -0.79 -6.42 -16.67
CA SER A 38 -1.67 -5.28 -16.38
C SER A 38 -0.91 -4.09 -15.75
N VAL A 39 0.12 -3.59 -16.44
CA VAL A 39 0.97 -2.48 -15.99
C VAL A 39 0.28 -1.15 -16.26
N SER A 40 -0.25 -0.50 -15.24
CA SER A 40 -1.01 0.74 -15.35
C SER A 40 -0.17 1.96 -15.74
N ALA A 41 1.12 1.97 -15.39
CA ALA A 41 2.04 3.07 -15.66
C ALA A 41 2.31 3.30 -17.16
N TYR A 42 2.17 2.27 -17.99
CA TYR A 42 2.51 2.30 -19.42
C TYR A 42 1.26 2.40 -20.29
N ALA A 43 1.20 3.42 -21.16
CA ALA A 43 0.08 3.63 -22.09
C ALA A 43 -0.11 2.44 -23.04
N GLU A 44 0.98 1.84 -23.51
CA GLU A 44 0.98 0.66 -24.40
C GLU A 44 0.48 -0.63 -23.71
N ARG A 45 0.40 -0.65 -22.38
CA ARG A 45 -0.14 -1.76 -21.58
C ARG A 45 -1.57 -1.53 -21.13
N ARG A 46 -2.18 -0.41 -21.50
CA ARG A 46 -3.54 -0.07 -21.09
C ARG A 46 -4.57 -1.15 -21.46
N GLU A 47 -4.46 -1.74 -22.63
CA GLU A 47 -5.34 -2.84 -23.08
C GLU A 47 -5.17 -4.11 -22.22
N ASP A 48 -3.97 -4.36 -21.69
CA ASP A 48 -3.74 -5.48 -20.76
C ASP A 48 -4.44 -5.23 -19.41
N VAL A 49 -4.50 -3.97 -18.96
CA VAL A 49 -5.24 -3.61 -17.73
C VAL A 49 -6.75 -3.81 -17.93
N PHE A 50 -7.30 -3.42 -19.09
CA PHE A 50 -8.69 -3.72 -19.44
C PHE A 50 -8.95 -5.23 -19.53
N ARG A 51 -8.05 -5.98 -20.18
CA ARG A 51 -8.16 -7.44 -20.26
C ARG A 51 -8.17 -8.09 -18.88
N MET A 52 -7.38 -7.57 -17.92
CA MET A 52 -7.38 -8.06 -16.55
C MET A 52 -8.73 -7.80 -15.86
N SER A 53 -9.33 -6.62 -16.04
CA SER A 53 -10.64 -6.30 -15.46
C SER A 53 -11.75 -7.23 -15.97
N GLU A 54 -11.74 -7.55 -17.26
CA GLU A 54 -12.71 -8.47 -17.88
C GLU A 54 -12.50 -9.91 -17.39
N TRP A 55 -11.23 -10.35 -17.26
CA TRP A 55 -10.91 -11.66 -16.74
C TRP A 55 -11.42 -11.82 -15.30
N ILE A 56 -11.14 -10.86 -14.41
CA ILE A 56 -11.65 -10.86 -13.03
C ILE A 56 -13.19 -10.89 -13.02
N ALA A 57 -13.82 -10.05 -13.84
CA ALA A 57 -15.28 -9.99 -13.92
C ALA A 57 -15.88 -11.35 -14.36
N SER A 58 -15.19 -12.07 -15.24
CA SER A 58 -15.61 -13.43 -15.66
C SER A 58 -15.51 -14.43 -14.50
N GLU A 59 -14.36 -14.49 -13.83
CA GLU A 59 -14.13 -15.37 -12.68
C GLU A 59 -15.17 -15.10 -11.56
N MET A 60 -15.45 -13.83 -11.28
CA MET A 60 -16.45 -13.45 -10.29
C MET A 60 -17.85 -13.92 -10.68
N ARG A 61 -18.26 -13.75 -11.96
CA ARG A 61 -19.57 -14.20 -12.44
C ARG A 61 -19.74 -15.72 -12.36
N GLU A 62 -18.68 -16.50 -12.66
CA GLU A 62 -18.69 -17.96 -12.53
C GLU A 62 -18.94 -18.41 -11.09
N LEU A 63 -18.52 -17.62 -10.12
CA LEU A 63 -18.76 -17.86 -8.69
C LEU A 63 -20.12 -17.31 -8.21
N GLY A 64 -20.94 -16.75 -9.10
CA GLY A 64 -22.26 -16.21 -8.77
C GLY A 64 -22.24 -14.81 -8.17
N VAL A 65 -21.16 -14.05 -8.35
CA VAL A 65 -21.09 -12.64 -7.98
C VAL A 65 -21.80 -11.81 -9.05
N GLU A 66 -22.65 -10.88 -8.65
CA GLU A 66 -23.24 -9.87 -9.52
C GLU A 66 -22.18 -8.80 -9.82
N VAL A 67 -21.76 -8.68 -11.10
CA VAL A 67 -20.62 -7.83 -11.47
C VAL A 67 -21.04 -6.70 -12.42
N THR A 68 -20.60 -5.49 -12.09
CA THR A 68 -20.70 -4.30 -12.94
C THR A 68 -19.31 -3.72 -13.17
N LEU A 69 -18.95 -3.44 -14.41
CA LEU A 69 -17.78 -2.66 -14.77
C LEU A 69 -18.16 -1.18 -14.82
N LYS A 70 -17.71 -0.38 -13.84
CA LYS A 70 -18.00 1.05 -13.76
C LYS A 70 -16.91 1.84 -14.49
N PRO A 71 -17.21 2.54 -15.60
CA PRO A 71 -16.24 3.38 -16.29
C PRO A 71 -15.81 4.55 -15.41
N LEU A 72 -14.52 4.88 -15.43
CA LEU A 72 -13.94 6.02 -14.72
C LEU A 72 -13.68 7.23 -15.62
N GLY A 73 -13.92 7.10 -16.95
CA GLY A 73 -13.65 8.13 -17.93
C GLY A 73 -12.19 8.21 -18.34
N LYS A 74 -11.73 9.41 -18.66
CA LYS A 74 -10.39 9.64 -19.20
C LYS A 74 -9.38 10.03 -18.14
N GLN A 75 -8.13 9.64 -18.32
CA GLN A 75 -7.01 10.00 -17.45
C GLN A 75 -6.69 11.49 -17.62
N GLN A 76 -6.64 12.24 -16.52
CA GLN A 76 -6.53 13.72 -16.56
C GLN A 76 -5.24 14.23 -17.22
N ASP A 77 -4.11 13.60 -16.90
CA ASP A 77 -2.79 13.95 -17.43
C ASP A 77 -2.50 13.34 -18.83
N LYS A 78 -3.35 12.39 -19.27
CA LYS A 78 -3.28 11.71 -20.57
C LYS A 78 -4.68 11.56 -21.17
N PRO A 79 -5.31 12.66 -21.66
CA PRO A 79 -6.73 12.67 -22.04
C PRO A 79 -7.09 11.79 -23.24
N ASP A 80 -6.10 11.24 -23.94
CA ASP A 80 -6.30 10.24 -24.99
C ASP A 80 -6.46 8.82 -24.46
N LEU A 81 -6.17 8.57 -23.16
CA LEU A 81 -6.30 7.28 -22.54
C LEU A 81 -7.57 7.21 -21.69
N GLU A 82 -8.35 6.14 -21.90
CA GLU A 82 -9.42 5.77 -20.98
C GLU A 82 -8.83 5.16 -19.70
N LEU A 83 -9.45 5.47 -18.56
CA LEU A 83 -9.13 4.81 -17.29
C LEU A 83 -9.73 3.39 -17.28
N PRO A 84 -9.01 2.39 -16.74
CA PRO A 84 -9.58 1.07 -16.51
C PRO A 84 -10.81 1.16 -15.60
N PRO A 85 -11.84 0.33 -15.80
CA PRO A 85 -13.08 0.41 -15.03
C PRO A 85 -12.86 -0.08 -13.59
N LEU A 86 -13.67 0.37 -12.64
CA LEU A 86 -13.83 -0.36 -11.39
C LEU A 86 -14.60 -1.64 -11.64
N VAL A 87 -14.12 -2.76 -11.13
CA VAL A 87 -14.85 -4.01 -11.07
C VAL A 87 -15.63 -4.00 -9.75
N LEU A 88 -16.91 -3.68 -9.83
CA LEU A 88 -17.82 -3.66 -8.70
C LEU A 88 -18.58 -4.99 -8.64
N GLY A 89 -18.52 -5.67 -7.50
CA GLY A 89 -19.18 -6.97 -7.33
C GLY A 89 -20.05 -7.02 -6.08
N ARG A 90 -21.10 -7.83 -6.11
CA ARG A 90 -21.94 -8.12 -4.95
C ARG A 90 -22.25 -9.62 -4.88
N TYR A 91 -22.02 -10.20 -3.69
CA TYR A 91 -22.30 -11.59 -3.38
C TYR A 91 -23.09 -11.69 -2.09
N GLY A 92 -24.32 -12.19 -2.17
CA GLY A 92 -25.23 -12.29 -1.02
C GLY A 92 -25.98 -10.99 -0.71
N HIS A 93 -27.19 -11.16 -0.14
CA HIS A 93 -28.10 -10.06 0.21
C HIS A 93 -28.86 -10.39 1.52
N ASP A 94 -28.24 -11.18 2.40
CA ASP A 94 -28.88 -11.61 3.66
C ASP A 94 -28.78 -10.52 4.71
N ILE A 95 -29.91 -9.96 5.14
CA ILE A 95 -30.00 -8.91 6.16
C ILE A 95 -29.50 -9.37 7.54
N GLU A 96 -29.44 -10.67 7.78
CA GLU A 96 -28.96 -11.25 9.05
C GLU A 96 -27.43 -11.47 9.05
N LYS A 97 -26.74 -10.99 8.01
CA LYS A 97 -25.28 -11.07 7.85
C LYS A 97 -24.66 -9.69 7.71
N PRO A 98 -23.46 -9.47 8.25
CA PRO A 98 -22.73 -8.24 7.97
C PRO A 98 -22.38 -8.13 6.49
N THR A 99 -22.29 -6.92 5.97
CA THR A 99 -21.84 -6.63 4.61
C THR A 99 -20.42 -6.06 4.67
N VAL A 100 -19.45 -6.83 4.14
CA VAL A 100 -18.03 -6.47 4.11
C VAL A 100 -17.65 -6.00 2.72
N LEU A 101 -17.15 -4.77 2.60
CA LEU A 101 -16.53 -4.29 1.38
C LEU A 101 -15.08 -4.77 1.36
N VAL A 102 -14.71 -5.46 0.29
CA VAL A 102 -13.34 -5.92 -0.01
C VAL A 102 -12.76 -5.01 -1.09
N TYR A 103 -11.65 -4.35 -0.78
CA TYR A 103 -10.88 -3.60 -1.75
C TYR A 103 -9.60 -4.34 -2.10
N SER A 104 -9.23 -4.26 -3.39
CA SER A 104 -8.00 -4.81 -3.97
C SER A 104 -7.72 -4.11 -5.29
N HIS A 105 -6.50 -4.28 -5.85
CA HIS A 105 -6.20 -3.77 -7.18
C HIS A 105 -5.70 -4.86 -8.12
N TYR A 106 -5.90 -4.63 -9.44
CA TYR A 106 -5.56 -5.62 -10.46
C TYR A 106 -4.48 -5.15 -11.44
N ASP A 107 -4.01 -3.91 -11.29
CA ASP A 107 -2.81 -3.45 -11.96
C ASP A 107 -1.55 -3.85 -11.18
N VAL A 108 -0.40 -3.70 -11.81
CA VAL A 108 0.88 -4.10 -11.24
C VAL A 108 1.99 -3.15 -11.67
N GLN A 109 3.07 -3.11 -10.87
CA GLN A 109 4.31 -2.41 -11.21
C GLN A 109 4.95 -2.98 -12.49
N PRO A 110 5.70 -2.16 -13.26
CA PRO A 110 6.51 -2.62 -14.36
C PRO A 110 7.47 -3.76 -13.99
N ALA A 111 7.67 -4.69 -14.93
CA ALA A 111 8.62 -5.77 -14.76
C ALA A 111 9.10 -6.27 -16.13
N ALA A 112 10.42 -6.49 -16.26
CA ALA A 112 11.05 -7.08 -17.44
C ALA A 112 12.28 -7.91 -17.01
N LEU A 113 12.63 -8.94 -17.78
CA LEU A 113 13.81 -9.77 -17.50
C LEU A 113 15.11 -8.93 -17.45
N GLU A 114 15.19 -7.87 -18.27
CA GLU A 114 16.30 -6.94 -18.33
C GLU A 114 16.52 -6.16 -17.04
N ASP A 115 15.50 -6.06 -16.19
CA ASP A 115 15.59 -5.42 -14.87
C ASP A 115 16.33 -6.31 -13.85
N GLY A 116 16.67 -7.55 -14.20
CA GLY A 116 17.39 -8.49 -13.35
C GLY A 116 16.50 -9.55 -12.70
N TRP A 117 15.31 -9.78 -13.22
CA TRP A 117 14.46 -10.89 -12.77
C TRP A 117 15.12 -12.24 -13.06
N LYS A 118 15.04 -13.14 -12.08
CA LYS A 118 15.54 -14.53 -12.19
C LYS A 118 14.71 -15.37 -13.16
N TYR A 119 13.39 -15.14 -13.17
CA TYR A 119 12.40 -15.79 -14.02
C TYR A 119 11.63 -14.75 -14.80
N ASP A 120 10.96 -15.16 -15.90
CA ASP A 120 10.02 -14.29 -16.60
C ASP A 120 8.92 -13.81 -15.62
N PRO A 121 8.77 -12.51 -15.39
CA PRO A 121 7.79 -11.99 -14.43
C PRO A 121 6.33 -12.28 -14.80
N TRP A 122 6.06 -12.64 -16.05
CA TRP A 122 4.72 -12.96 -16.57
C TRP A 122 4.43 -14.45 -16.67
N VAL A 123 5.34 -15.28 -16.15
CA VAL A 123 5.19 -16.74 -16.06
C VAL A 123 5.34 -17.15 -14.60
N LEU A 124 4.23 -17.60 -14.00
CA LEU A 124 4.27 -18.07 -12.61
C LEU A 124 5.25 -19.24 -12.48
N THR A 125 6.29 -19.06 -11.69
CA THR A 125 7.31 -20.08 -11.43
C THR A 125 7.23 -20.53 -9.98
N ILE A 126 7.05 -21.82 -9.77
CA ILE A 126 7.04 -22.43 -8.43
C ILE A 126 8.45 -22.91 -8.11
N GLU A 127 9.08 -22.31 -7.08
CA GLU A 127 10.40 -22.74 -6.59
C GLU A 127 10.29 -24.02 -5.73
N GLU A 128 11.41 -24.73 -5.57
CA GLU A 128 11.49 -25.97 -4.75
C GLU A 128 11.05 -25.75 -3.29
N ASN A 129 11.18 -24.56 -2.78
CA ASN A 129 10.75 -24.17 -1.43
C ASN A 129 9.26 -23.77 -1.34
N GLY A 130 8.51 -23.90 -2.44
CA GLY A 130 7.09 -23.59 -2.55
C GLY A 130 6.78 -22.10 -2.77
N ARG A 131 7.77 -21.26 -3.07
CA ARG A 131 7.54 -19.86 -3.42
C ARG A 131 6.94 -19.72 -4.81
N LEU A 132 5.97 -18.83 -4.96
CA LEU A 132 5.26 -18.52 -6.20
C LEU A 132 5.84 -17.21 -6.77
N CYS A 133 6.78 -17.33 -7.72
CA CYS A 133 7.48 -16.18 -8.29
C CYS A 133 6.77 -15.66 -9.54
N GLY A 134 6.43 -14.39 -9.56
CA GLY A 134 5.78 -13.70 -10.67
C GLY A 134 5.29 -12.32 -10.27
N ARG A 135 5.17 -11.39 -11.22
CA ARG A 135 4.66 -10.05 -10.92
C ARG A 135 3.17 -10.09 -10.57
N GLY A 136 2.79 -9.50 -9.42
CA GLY A 136 1.43 -9.47 -8.91
C GLY A 136 1.06 -10.65 -8.00
N THR A 137 1.97 -11.61 -7.75
CA THR A 137 1.66 -12.74 -6.87
C THR A 137 1.37 -12.34 -5.43
N SER A 138 2.03 -11.30 -4.91
CA SER A 138 1.81 -10.74 -3.57
C SER A 138 1.14 -9.38 -3.59
N ASP A 139 1.23 -8.65 -4.71
CA ASP A 139 0.82 -7.26 -4.85
C ASP A 139 0.20 -7.04 -6.23
N ASP A 140 -1.13 -7.08 -6.38
CA ASP A 140 -2.16 -7.48 -5.38
C ASP A 140 -3.08 -8.57 -5.97
N LYS A 141 -2.69 -9.17 -7.16
CA LYS A 141 -3.49 -10.22 -7.82
C LYS A 141 -3.68 -11.47 -6.94
N GLY A 142 -2.63 -11.87 -6.20
CA GLY A 142 -2.72 -13.01 -5.28
C GLY A 142 -3.76 -12.80 -4.18
N PRO A 143 -3.68 -11.75 -3.37
CA PRO A 143 -4.69 -11.40 -2.38
C PRO A 143 -6.09 -11.25 -2.96
N LEU A 144 -6.25 -10.57 -4.11
CA LEU A 144 -7.52 -10.44 -4.83
C LEU A 144 -8.13 -11.81 -5.16
N ILE A 145 -7.35 -12.68 -5.82
CA ILE A 145 -7.78 -14.03 -6.22
C ILE A 145 -8.08 -14.89 -5.00
N GLY A 146 -7.37 -14.68 -3.90
CA GLY A 146 -7.63 -15.35 -2.62
C GLY A 146 -9.07 -15.18 -2.14
N TRP A 147 -9.69 -14.02 -2.34
CA TRP A 147 -11.11 -13.79 -2.04
C TRP A 147 -12.05 -14.61 -2.93
N LEU A 148 -11.73 -14.78 -4.21
CA LEU A 148 -12.49 -15.61 -5.14
C LEU A 148 -12.37 -17.07 -4.75
N ASN A 149 -11.16 -17.53 -4.44
CA ASN A 149 -10.88 -18.88 -3.99
C ASN A 149 -11.58 -19.22 -2.67
N MET A 150 -11.72 -18.23 -1.78
CA MET A 150 -12.49 -18.35 -0.54
C MET A 150 -13.96 -18.63 -0.82
N ILE A 151 -14.60 -17.88 -1.73
CA ILE A 151 -16.01 -18.13 -2.13
C ILE A 151 -16.15 -19.54 -2.68
N GLU A 152 -15.28 -19.95 -3.62
CA GLU A 152 -15.30 -21.29 -4.21
C GLU A 152 -15.17 -22.38 -3.15
N SER A 153 -14.27 -22.21 -2.18
CA SER A 153 -14.06 -23.17 -1.11
C SER A 153 -15.32 -23.36 -0.24
N PHE A 154 -16.03 -22.29 0.09
CA PHE A 154 -17.32 -22.36 0.79
C PHE A 154 -18.37 -23.10 -0.03
N GLN A 155 -18.51 -22.75 -1.32
CA GLN A 155 -19.46 -23.41 -2.23
C GLN A 155 -19.17 -24.91 -2.36
N LYS A 156 -17.90 -25.30 -2.54
CA LYS A 156 -17.47 -26.70 -2.66
C LYS A 156 -17.60 -27.47 -1.34
N ALA A 157 -17.49 -26.78 -0.20
CA ALA A 157 -17.75 -27.37 1.11
C ALA A 157 -19.25 -27.52 1.42
N GLY A 158 -20.14 -26.92 0.61
CA GLY A 158 -21.58 -26.88 0.88
C GLY A 158 -21.95 -26.04 2.10
N VAL A 159 -21.11 -25.05 2.44
CA VAL A 159 -21.29 -24.13 3.58
C VAL A 159 -21.53 -22.72 3.03
N GLU A 160 -22.47 -22.01 3.62
CA GLU A 160 -22.75 -20.63 3.22
C GLU A 160 -21.61 -19.67 3.65
N VAL A 161 -21.29 -18.69 2.80
CA VAL A 161 -20.39 -17.60 3.16
C VAL A 161 -21.02 -16.82 4.33
N PRO A 162 -20.27 -16.58 5.43
CA PRO A 162 -20.82 -15.99 6.65
C PRO A 162 -21.20 -14.50 6.54
N ALA A 163 -20.85 -13.82 5.46
CA ALA A 163 -21.11 -12.40 5.25
C ALA A 163 -21.62 -12.14 3.82
N ASN A 164 -22.31 -11.02 3.61
CA ASN A 164 -22.44 -10.45 2.29
C ASN A 164 -21.12 -9.77 1.92
N LEU A 165 -20.74 -9.89 0.65
CA LEU A 165 -19.51 -9.30 0.13
C LEU A 165 -19.85 -8.22 -0.92
N VAL A 166 -19.18 -7.10 -0.80
CA VAL A 166 -19.13 -6.05 -1.81
C VAL A 166 -17.69 -5.92 -2.26
N PHE A 167 -17.44 -6.01 -3.55
CA PHE A 167 -16.09 -5.90 -4.11
C PHE A 167 -15.92 -4.56 -4.80
N CYS A 168 -14.78 -3.93 -4.59
CA CYS A 168 -14.33 -2.73 -5.27
C CYS A 168 -12.89 -2.94 -5.70
N PHE A 169 -12.68 -3.37 -6.96
CA PHE A 169 -11.34 -3.62 -7.49
C PHE A 169 -10.99 -2.58 -8.53
N GLU A 170 -9.81 -1.98 -8.41
CA GLU A 170 -9.32 -0.95 -9.32
C GLU A 170 -8.12 -1.38 -10.15
N GLY A 171 -7.80 -0.63 -11.21
CA GLY A 171 -6.69 -0.90 -12.11
C GLY A 171 -5.71 0.25 -12.29
N MET A 172 -5.59 1.15 -11.31
CA MET A 172 -4.69 2.30 -11.34
C MET A 172 -4.02 2.57 -9.98
N GLU A 173 -4.05 1.64 -9.03
CA GLU A 173 -3.47 1.82 -7.69
C GLU A 173 -2.00 2.17 -7.77
N GLU A 174 -1.24 1.39 -8.52
CA GLU A 174 0.20 1.52 -8.76
C GLU A 174 0.61 2.82 -9.47
N ASN A 175 -0.38 3.57 -9.94
CA ASN A 175 -0.19 4.83 -10.64
C ASN A 175 -1.10 5.95 -10.12
N GLY A 176 -1.55 5.87 -8.86
CA GLY A 176 -2.22 6.95 -8.13
C GLY A 176 -3.75 6.92 -8.15
N SER A 177 -4.38 5.77 -8.36
CA SER A 177 -5.85 5.52 -8.21
C SER A 177 -6.74 6.55 -8.91
N PHE A 178 -6.35 6.97 -10.13
CA PHE A 178 -7.08 7.99 -10.88
C PHE A 178 -8.55 7.64 -11.05
N GLY A 179 -9.43 8.56 -10.60
CA GLY A 179 -10.88 8.43 -10.74
C GLY A 179 -11.58 7.66 -9.62
N LEU A 180 -10.84 6.88 -8.80
CA LEU A 180 -11.43 6.06 -7.74
C LEU A 180 -12.14 6.91 -6.69
N ARG A 181 -11.49 7.94 -6.13
CA ARG A 181 -12.11 8.82 -5.11
C ARG A 181 -13.45 9.37 -5.57
N LYS A 182 -13.51 9.89 -6.80
CA LYS A 182 -14.74 10.41 -7.39
C LYS A 182 -15.83 9.32 -7.51
N ALA A 183 -15.43 8.12 -7.94
CA ALA A 183 -16.38 7.01 -8.04
C ALA A 183 -16.90 6.56 -6.67
N LEU A 184 -16.06 6.59 -5.61
CA LEU A 184 -16.50 6.32 -4.24
C LEU A 184 -17.52 7.37 -3.77
N GLU A 185 -17.28 8.66 -4.03
CA GLU A 185 -18.22 9.74 -3.70
C GLU A 185 -19.56 9.58 -4.41
N GLU A 186 -19.56 9.20 -5.70
CA GLU A 186 -20.77 8.94 -6.50
C GLU A 186 -21.55 7.72 -5.98
N GLU A 187 -20.88 6.66 -5.56
CA GLU A 187 -21.48 5.39 -5.18
C GLU A 187 -21.71 5.22 -3.68
N ALA A 188 -21.26 6.16 -2.85
CA ALA A 188 -21.37 6.07 -1.39
C ALA A 188 -22.83 5.84 -0.91
N GLN A 189 -23.80 6.48 -1.53
CA GLN A 189 -25.23 6.36 -1.21
C GLN A 189 -26.01 5.44 -2.17
N ASN A 190 -25.30 4.78 -3.10
CA ASN A 190 -25.86 3.86 -4.09
C ASN A 190 -25.33 2.45 -3.87
N PHE A 191 -24.25 2.10 -4.54
CA PHE A 191 -23.68 0.76 -4.52
C PHE A 191 -23.08 0.38 -3.15
N PHE A 192 -22.50 1.35 -2.42
CA PHE A 192 -21.84 1.12 -1.14
C PHE A 192 -22.70 1.44 0.10
N LYS A 193 -23.97 1.82 -0.07
CA LYS A 193 -24.81 2.32 1.03
C LYS A 193 -25.00 1.34 2.20
N ASP A 194 -25.01 0.03 1.90
CA ASP A 194 -25.38 -1.03 2.85
C ASP A 194 -24.16 -1.73 3.46
N ILE A 195 -22.93 -1.24 3.23
CA ILE A 195 -21.73 -1.83 3.82
C ILE A 195 -21.65 -1.52 5.32
N ASP A 196 -21.17 -2.48 6.10
CA ASP A 196 -20.89 -2.31 7.52
C ASP A 196 -19.44 -1.91 7.77
N VAL A 197 -18.50 -2.53 7.06
CA VAL A 197 -17.06 -2.34 7.21
C VAL A 197 -16.33 -2.51 5.88
N VAL A 198 -15.07 -2.07 5.86
CA VAL A 198 -14.14 -2.25 4.74
C VAL A 198 -12.99 -3.15 5.17
N CYS A 199 -12.52 -4.02 4.28
CA CYS A 199 -11.33 -4.85 4.43
C CYS A 199 -10.41 -4.64 3.22
N ILE A 200 -9.16 -4.27 3.48
CA ILE A 200 -8.08 -4.09 2.51
C ILE A 200 -7.02 -5.15 2.78
N THR A 201 -6.64 -5.94 1.77
CA THR A 201 -5.66 -7.02 1.92
C THR A 201 -4.30 -6.75 1.30
N ASP A 202 -4.12 -5.56 0.75
CA ASP A 202 -2.88 -5.05 0.15
C ASP A 202 -1.91 -4.53 1.24
N VAL A 203 -1.55 -5.40 2.17
CA VAL A 203 -0.59 -5.12 3.26
C VAL A 203 0.14 -6.39 3.67
N VAL A 204 1.34 -6.22 4.22
CA VAL A 204 2.18 -7.32 4.71
C VAL A 204 2.38 -7.25 6.23
N TRP A 205 2.82 -8.34 6.84
CA TRP A 205 3.20 -8.36 8.26
C TRP A 205 4.41 -7.47 8.53
N VAL A 206 4.61 -7.13 9.80
CA VAL A 206 5.74 -6.29 10.22
C VAL A 206 7.10 -6.96 10.01
N SER A 207 7.14 -8.28 10.05
CA SER A 207 8.32 -9.10 9.76
C SER A 207 7.93 -10.51 9.33
N ASP A 208 8.89 -11.28 8.86
CA ASP A 208 8.69 -12.69 8.50
C ASP A 208 8.36 -13.57 9.70
N GLU A 209 8.80 -13.16 10.89
CA GLU A 209 8.67 -13.91 12.14
C GLU A 209 7.48 -13.47 13.00
N GLN A 210 6.98 -12.24 12.78
CA GLN A 210 5.96 -11.64 13.63
C GLN A 210 4.71 -11.29 12.84
N LEU A 211 3.63 -12.05 13.05
CA LEU A 211 2.31 -11.70 12.53
C LEU A 211 1.83 -10.39 13.15
N SER A 212 1.28 -9.52 12.31
CA SER A 212 0.81 -8.20 12.74
C SER A 212 -0.47 -7.79 12.02
N ILE A 213 -1.21 -6.87 12.61
CA ILE A 213 -2.35 -6.19 11.97
C ILE A 213 -2.11 -4.69 12.11
N PRO A 214 -1.90 -3.95 11.01
CA PRO A 214 -1.72 -2.51 11.05
C PRO A 214 -3.01 -1.79 11.44
N GLN A 215 -2.91 -0.87 12.39
CA GLN A 215 -3.99 0.04 12.78
C GLN A 215 -3.84 1.41 12.12
N GLY A 216 -2.68 1.70 11.56
CA GLY A 216 -2.38 3.02 11.02
C GLY A 216 -1.34 3.01 9.93
N LEU A 217 -1.44 4.02 9.08
CA LEU A 217 -0.53 4.31 7.99
C LEU A 217 -0.04 5.75 8.14
N ARG A 218 1.21 6.01 7.73
CA ARG A 218 1.69 7.39 7.65
C ARG A 218 1.02 8.12 6.49
N GLY A 219 0.82 9.44 6.66
CA GLY A 219 0.51 10.30 5.53
C GLY A 219 1.74 10.56 4.68
N ILE A 220 1.54 11.20 3.53
CA ILE A 220 2.61 11.60 2.62
C ILE A 220 2.36 13.01 2.11
N ILE A 221 3.44 13.79 1.94
CA ILE A 221 3.44 15.05 1.21
C ILE A 221 4.62 15.00 0.26
N PHE A 222 4.35 15.09 -1.04
CA PHE A 222 5.36 15.01 -2.08
C PHE A 222 5.59 16.37 -2.72
N TYR A 223 6.87 16.80 -2.81
CA TYR A 223 7.25 18.12 -3.26
C TYR A 223 8.06 18.08 -4.55
N LEU A 224 7.76 19.05 -5.41
CA LEU A 224 8.59 19.46 -6.55
C LEU A 224 9.18 20.84 -6.23
N LEU A 225 10.50 20.89 -6.08
CA LEU A 225 11.27 22.10 -5.83
C LEU A 225 11.98 22.52 -7.12
N THR A 226 11.53 23.59 -7.75
CA THR A 226 12.11 24.09 -9.00
C THR A 226 12.99 25.29 -8.74
N ILE A 227 14.22 25.26 -9.26
CA ILE A 227 15.12 26.43 -9.28
C ILE A 227 15.46 26.75 -10.73
N THR A 228 15.17 27.97 -11.13
CA THR A 228 15.41 28.48 -12.49
C THR A 228 16.39 29.65 -12.43
N GLY A 229 17.48 29.54 -13.18
CA GLY A 229 18.49 30.59 -13.31
C GLY A 229 18.43 31.26 -14.67
N ALA A 230 19.31 30.86 -15.58
CA ALA A 230 19.42 31.41 -16.92
C ALA A 230 18.34 30.84 -17.87
N GLU A 231 18.17 31.43 -19.06
CA GLU A 231 17.29 30.90 -20.11
C GLU A 231 17.81 29.62 -20.78
N ARG A 232 19.10 29.34 -20.64
CA ARG A 232 19.79 28.17 -21.21
C ARG A 232 20.99 27.80 -20.35
N ASP A 233 21.43 26.57 -20.49
CA ASP A 233 22.63 26.07 -19.82
C ASP A 233 23.86 26.92 -20.19
N ALA A 234 24.73 27.11 -19.20
CA ALA A 234 25.93 27.94 -19.34
C ALA A 234 27.21 27.13 -19.12
N HIS A 235 28.30 27.54 -19.79
CA HIS A 235 29.62 26.91 -19.63
C HIS A 235 30.26 27.39 -18.31
N SER A 236 30.60 26.49 -17.38
CA SER A 236 31.13 26.86 -16.05
C SER A 236 32.48 27.59 -16.14
N GLY A 237 33.32 27.31 -17.13
CA GLY A 237 34.56 28.03 -17.33
C GLY A 237 34.38 29.48 -17.78
N GLY A 238 33.21 29.82 -18.37
CA GLY A 238 32.90 31.19 -18.81
C GLY A 238 32.08 31.96 -17.79
N PHE A 239 31.22 31.28 -17.00
CA PHE A 239 30.19 31.93 -16.16
C PHE A 239 30.26 31.52 -14.66
N GLY A 240 31.03 30.48 -14.32
CA GLY A 240 31.22 30.06 -12.92
C GLY A 240 31.76 31.20 -12.05
N GLY A 241 31.13 31.41 -10.91
CA GLY A 241 31.44 32.53 -10.01
C GLY A 241 30.92 33.91 -10.45
N GLN A 242 30.27 34.02 -11.62
CA GLN A 242 29.64 35.26 -12.11
C GLN A 242 28.12 35.27 -11.95
N ILE A 243 27.51 34.09 -11.95
CA ILE A 243 26.05 33.92 -11.87
C ILE A 243 25.70 33.08 -10.65
N SER A 244 24.46 33.20 -10.15
CA SER A 244 23.91 32.24 -9.20
C SER A 244 23.66 30.92 -9.93
N GLU A 245 24.21 29.83 -9.40
CA GLU A 245 24.10 28.50 -10.01
C GLU A 245 22.93 27.71 -9.41
N PRO A 246 21.93 27.28 -10.20
CA PRO A 246 20.77 26.54 -9.68
C PRO A 246 21.13 25.28 -8.89
N MET A 247 22.21 24.57 -9.25
CA MET A 247 22.66 23.38 -8.53
C MET A 247 23.16 23.74 -7.13
N THR A 248 23.91 24.84 -6.99
CA THR A 248 24.40 25.30 -5.69
C THR A 248 23.23 25.65 -4.75
N ASP A 249 22.24 26.36 -5.25
CA ASP A 249 21.06 26.71 -4.49
C ASP A 249 20.26 25.45 -4.10
N MET A 250 20.03 24.54 -5.06
CA MET A 250 19.32 23.27 -4.85
C MET A 250 19.97 22.44 -3.73
N VAL A 251 21.28 22.24 -3.77
CA VAL A 251 22.02 21.50 -2.75
C VAL A 251 21.92 22.19 -1.38
N ASN A 252 22.06 23.50 -1.33
CA ASN A 252 21.95 24.25 -0.06
C ASN A 252 20.55 24.12 0.55
N ILE A 253 19.49 24.19 -0.25
CA ILE A 253 18.13 24.04 0.25
C ILE A 253 17.89 22.60 0.70
N MET A 254 18.15 21.61 -0.15
CA MET A 254 17.92 20.21 0.18
C MET A 254 18.72 19.76 1.42
N SER A 255 19.97 20.15 1.55
CA SER A 255 20.78 19.84 2.74
C SER A 255 20.29 20.51 4.02
N SER A 256 19.50 21.58 3.89
CA SER A 256 18.91 22.27 5.06
C SER A 256 17.62 21.60 5.58
N LEU A 257 17.06 20.66 4.84
CA LEU A 257 15.78 20.02 5.20
C LEU A 257 15.95 18.88 6.22
N VAL A 258 17.07 18.16 6.18
CA VAL A 258 17.31 16.97 6.99
C VAL A 258 18.77 16.83 7.35
N ASP A 259 19.07 16.41 8.59
CA ASP A 259 20.43 16.15 9.03
C ASP A 259 20.90 14.71 8.71
N SER A 260 22.17 14.42 8.99
CA SER A 260 22.78 13.09 8.77
C SER A 260 22.20 11.97 9.64
N ASN A 261 21.38 12.29 10.65
CA ASN A 261 20.71 11.33 11.51
C ASN A 261 19.22 11.15 11.12
N GLY A 262 18.80 11.75 10.00
CA GLY A 262 17.42 11.68 9.53
C GLY A 262 16.45 12.62 10.23
N LYS A 263 16.93 13.53 11.09
CA LYS A 263 16.08 14.53 11.74
C LYS A 263 15.70 15.62 10.76
N ILE A 264 14.39 15.91 10.64
CA ILE A 264 13.87 17.01 9.82
C ILE A 264 14.21 18.33 10.52
N LEU A 265 14.78 19.26 9.77
CA LEU A 265 15.26 20.56 10.29
C LEU A 265 14.26 21.71 10.14
N VAL A 266 13.07 21.43 9.57
CA VAL A 266 11.99 22.43 9.45
C VAL A 266 11.46 22.76 10.85
N PRO A 267 11.54 24.03 11.30
CA PRO A 267 11.06 24.42 12.62
C PRO A 267 9.57 24.16 12.80
N GLY A 268 9.17 23.65 13.97
CA GLY A 268 7.76 23.38 14.29
C GLY A 268 7.22 22.04 13.77
N ILE A 269 7.96 21.31 12.93
CA ILE A 269 7.44 20.08 12.31
C ILE A 269 7.13 18.95 13.31
N TYR A 270 7.75 18.99 14.48
CA TYR A 270 7.56 18.00 15.54
C TYR A 270 6.57 18.42 16.64
N ASP A 271 6.02 19.65 16.57
CA ASP A 271 5.25 20.24 17.68
C ASP A 271 3.97 19.48 18.03
N THR A 272 3.37 18.79 17.05
CA THR A 272 2.16 17.98 17.22
C THR A 272 2.42 16.48 17.38
N VAL A 273 3.69 16.05 17.26
CA VAL A 273 4.07 14.64 17.36
C VAL A 273 3.95 14.17 18.80
N GLN A 274 3.18 13.10 19.02
CA GLN A 274 3.02 12.51 20.34
C GLN A 274 4.31 11.88 20.85
N SER A 275 4.56 12.05 22.15
CA SER A 275 5.63 11.34 22.83
C SER A 275 5.27 9.86 22.99
N VAL A 276 6.25 8.98 22.80
CA VAL A 276 6.11 7.55 23.04
C VAL A 276 6.21 7.29 24.54
N THR A 277 5.27 6.48 25.09
CA THR A 277 5.30 6.09 26.50
C THR A 277 6.40 5.04 26.74
N LYS A 278 6.76 4.86 28.01
CA LYS A 278 7.74 3.83 28.39
C LYS A 278 7.19 2.43 28.09
N GLU A 279 5.92 2.21 28.29
CA GLU A 279 5.23 0.96 28.05
C GLU A 279 5.22 0.62 26.54
N GLU A 280 4.94 1.60 25.67
CA GLU A 280 5.04 1.43 24.23
C GLU A 280 6.48 1.11 23.80
N TYR A 281 7.48 1.83 24.32
CA TYR A 281 8.89 1.56 24.02
C TYR A 281 9.29 0.13 24.39
N GLU A 282 8.92 -0.32 25.59
CA GLU A 282 9.21 -1.67 26.06
C GLU A 282 8.47 -2.73 25.24
N SER A 283 7.23 -2.45 24.79
CA SER A 283 6.48 -3.37 23.94
C SER A 283 7.14 -3.58 22.58
N TYR A 284 7.66 -2.52 21.97
CA TYR A 284 8.36 -2.60 20.69
C TYR A 284 9.67 -3.38 20.77
N ASN A 285 10.39 -3.31 21.88
CA ASN A 285 11.60 -4.13 22.10
C ASN A 285 11.29 -5.63 22.31
N LYS A 286 10.06 -6.00 22.65
CA LYS A 286 9.67 -7.40 22.85
C LYS A 286 9.20 -8.09 21.57
N LEU A 287 9.00 -7.36 20.48
CA LEU A 287 8.60 -7.95 19.21
C LEU A 287 9.70 -8.87 18.70
N ASN A 288 9.31 -10.00 18.13
CA ASN A 288 10.23 -10.96 17.54
C ASN A 288 10.53 -10.58 16.09
N ILE A 289 11.40 -9.62 15.87
CA ILE A 289 11.76 -9.09 14.54
C ILE A 289 13.28 -9.19 14.39
N SER A 290 13.76 -9.89 13.38
CA SER A 290 15.18 -9.90 13.03
C SER A 290 15.60 -8.54 12.46
N GLU A 291 16.88 -8.18 12.55
CA GLU A 291 17.40 -6.93 11.97
C GLU A 291 17.19 -6.91 10.45
N ASP A 292 17.34 -8.04 9.78
CA ASP A 292 17.13 -8.16 8.34
C ASP A 292 15.65 -7.92 7.97
N SER A 293 14.70 -8.56 8.67
CA SER A 293 13.26 -8.31 8.48
C SER A 293 12.87 -6.86 8.80
N LEU A 294 13.46 -6.27 9.87
CA LEU A 294 13.19 -4.87 10.22
C LEU A 294 13.59 -3.90 9.09
N LEU A 295 14.63 -4.25 8.34
CA LEU A 295 15.17 -3.48 7.22
C LEU A 295 14.67 -3.99 5.85
N GLY A 296 13.73 -4.93 5.84
CA GLY A 296 13.10 -5.44 4.62
C GLY A 296 14.05 -6.18 3.68
N GLY A 297 15.07 -6.86 4.21
CA GLY A 297 16.04 -7.61 3.40
C GLY A 297 16.90 -6.75 2.46
N THR A 298 16.94 -5.42 2.67
CA THR A 298 17.64 -4.47 1.77
C THR A 298 19.15 -4.51 1.89
N GLY A 299 19.72 -5.21 2.89
CA GLY A 299 21.16 -5.16 3.22
C GLY A 299 21.63 -3.82 3.80
N ALA A 300 20.72 -2.88 4.08
CA ALA A 300 21.04 -1.61 4.71
C ALA A 300 21.44 -1.81 6.18
N ARG A 301 22.00 -0.76 6.79
CA ARG A 301 22.27 -0.72 8.23
C ARG A 301 21.31 0.25 8.90
N SER A 302 20.75 -0.13 10.06
CA SER A 302 19.88 0.74 10.83
C SER A 302 20.62 2.01 11.29
N LEU A 303 19.92 3.15 11.24
CA LEU A 303 20.36 4.39 11.91
C LEU A 303 20.22 4.31 13.44
N HIS A 304 19.46 3.33 13.93
CA HIS A 304 19.06 3.21 15.32
C HIS A 304 19.79 2.06 16.02
N LYS A 305 20.04 2.21 17.32
CA LYS A 305 20.75 1.21 18.13
C LYS A 305 19.85 0.11 18.67
N THR A 306 18.57 0.38 18.80
CA THR A 306 17.59 -0.58 19.33
C THR A 306 16.44 -0.76 18.33
N GLN A 307 15.81 -1.93 18.38
CA GLN A 307 14.62 -2.22 17.61
C GLN A 307 13.49 -1.21 17.89
N ALA A 308 13.26 -0.88 19.16
CA ALA A 308 12.22 0.09 19.52
C ALA A 308 12.48 1.47 18.90
N ASP A 309 13.72 1.96 18.90
CA ASP A 309 14.06 3.24 18.28
C ASP A 309 13.79 3.23 16.77
N ALA A 310 14.12 2.12 16.09
CA ALA A 310 13.86 1.95 14.67
C ALA A 310 12.35 1.92 14.35
N LEU A 311 11.58 1.17 15.13
CA LEU A 311 10.11 1.10 14.97
C LEU A 311 9.43 2.43 15.30
N ILE A 312 9.89 3.13 16.35
CA ILE A 312 9.38 4.48 16.66
C ILE A 312 9.67 5.46 15.53
N ALA A 313 10.85 5.40 14.94
CA ALA A 313 11.18 6.24 13.78
C ALA A 313 10.29 5.94 12.57
N ARG A 314 9.93 4.66 12.35
CA ARG A 314 9.06 4.21 11.26
C ARG A 314 7.58 4.51 11.52
N TRP A 315 7.10 4.39 12.76
CA TRP A 315 5.65 4.40 13.07
C TRP A 315 5.14 5.66 13.76
N LYS A 316 5.99 6.32 14.55
CA LYS A 316 5.58 7.40 15.47
C LYS A 316 6.25 8.73 15.18
N LYS A 317 7.20 8.78 14.25
CA LYS A 317 7.90 10.01 13.89
C LYS A 317 7.77 10.32 12.39
N PRO A 318 7.67 11.60 12.02
CA PRO A 318 7.78 11.98 10.62
C PRO A 318 9.18 11.70 10.08
N SER A 319 9.26 11.44 8.79
CA SER A 319 10.54 11.28 8.09
C SER A 319 10.55 12.10 6.80
N LEU A 320 11.73 12.55 6.38
CA LEU A 320 11.94 13.24 5.12
C LEU A 320 12.94 12.44 4.27
N SER A 321 12.58 12.20 3.02
CA SER A 321 13.44 11.53 2.05
C SER A 321 13.68 12.44 0.86
N LEU A 322 14.96 12.65 0.52
CA LEU A 322 15.38 13.29 -0.72
C LEU A 322 15.46 12.22 -1.81
N HIS A 323 14.75 12.41 -2.94
CA HIS A 323 14.63 11.37 -3.96
C HIS A 323 15.57 11.59 -5.12
N ARG A 324 15.50 12.75 -5.79
CA ARG A 324 16.32 13.05 -6.96
C ARG A 324 16.39 14.55 -7.28
N ILE A 325 17.35 14.90 -8.14
CA ILE A 325 17.43 16.20 -8.81
C ILE A 325 17.37 15.91 -10.32
N GLU A 326 16.31 16.37 -10.98
CA GLU A 326 16.10 16.21 -12.43
C GLU A 326 16.65 17.41 -13.19
N ASN A 327 16.87 17.22 -14.50
CA ASN A 327 17.43 18.19 -15.44
C ASN A 327 18.89 18.58 -15.12
N ALA A 328 19.55 17.85 -14.23
CA ALA A 328 21.01 17.86 -14.19
C ALA A 328 21.52 17.26 -15.52
N THR A 329 22.60 17.83 -16.05
CA THR A 329 23.14 17.46 -17.37
C THR A 329 23.35 15.94 -17.44
N PRO A 330 22.67 15.22 -18.35
CA PRO A 330 22.80 13.76 -18.46
C PRO A 330 24.11 13.36 -19.16
N GLY A 331 24.62 12.18 -18.83
CA GLY A 331 25.69 11.52 -19.55
C GLY A 331 26.90 11.14 -18.71
N ALA A 332 27.62 10.10 -19.18
CA ALA A 332 28.88 9.67 -18.62
C ALA A 332 30.02 10.54 -19.21
N GLY A 333 30.58 11.44 -18.41
CA GLY A 333 31.72 12.27 -18.82
C GLY A 333 31.87 13.53 -17.97
N ALA A 334 32.99 14.22 -18.13
CA ALA A 334 33.25 15.48 -17.44
C ALA A 334 32.51 16.63 -18.17
N VAL A 335 31.20 16.76 -17.86
CA VAL A 335 30.40 17.85 -18.42
C VAL A 335 30.51 19.08 -17.52
N THR A 336 30.97 20.21 -18.09
CA THR A 336 31.20 21.48 -17.37
C THR A 336 30.07 22.48 -17.62
N SER A 337 28.80 21.99 -17.65
CA SER A 337 27.61 22.83 -17.86
C SER A 337 26.99 23.21 -16.51
N ILE A 338 26.57 24.46 -16.39
CA ILE A 338 25.72 24.97 -15.32
C ILE A 338 24.28 24.82 -15.82
N PRO A 339 23.44 23.96 -15.22
CA PRO A 339 22.06 23.77 -15.64
C PRO A 339 21.24 25.07 -15.48
N ALA A 340 20.44 25.42 -16.49
CA ALA A 340 19.56 26.57 -16.41
C ALA A 340 18.39 26.40 -15.44
N LYS A 341 17.88 25.17 -15.34
CA LYS A 341 16.72 24.81 -14.49
C LYS A 341 16.90 23.43 -13.90
N LEU A 342 16.56 23.26 -12.63
CA LEU A 342 16.58 21.99 -11.92
C LEU A 342 15.25 21.75 -11.19
N VAL A 343 14.89 20.49 -11.06
CA VAL A 343 13.73 20.07 -10.25
C VAL A 343 14.20 19.07 -9.20
N GLY A 344 14.19 19.48 -7.94
CA GLY A 344 14.44 18.61 -6.80
C GLY A 344 13.14 17.94 -6.34
N LYS A 345 13.20 16.65 -6.02
CA LYS A 345 12.06 15.88 -5.52
C LYS A 345 12.35 15.34 -4.13
N PHE A 346 11.42 15.56 -3.21
CA PHE A 346 11.49 15.02 -1.86
C PHE A 346 10.07 14.76 -1.32
N SER A 347 9.98 13.92 -0.31
CA SER A 347 8.71 13.68 0.39
C SER A 347 8.87 13.73 1.90
N ILE A 348 7.78 14.03 2.59
CA ILE A 348 7.66 13.95 4.04
C ILE A 348 6.56 12.94 4.37
N ARG A 349 6.89 11.96 5.21
CA ARG A 349 5.89 11.08 5.83
C ARG A 349 5.43 11.72 7.12
N THR A 350 4.11 11.87 7.28
CA THR A 350 3.47 12.44 8.47
C THR A 350 2.90 11.34 9.37
N VAL A 351 2.73 11.65 10.65
CA VAL A 351 2.19 10.74 11.66
C VAL A 351 0.95 11.35 12.32
N PRO A 352 0.19 10.60 13.14
CA PRO A 352 -0.99 11.12 13.82
C PRO A 352 -0.78 12.50 14.44
N ASN A 353 -1.81 13.35 14.31
CA ASN A 353 -1.87 14.77 14.70
C ASN A 353 -1.10 15.76 13.81
N MET A 354 -0.44 15.30 12.76
CA MET A 354 0.17 16.17 11.75
C MET A 354 -0.80 16.28 10.56
N LYS A 355 -1.44 17.43 10.39
CA LYS A 355 -2.27 17.68 9.19
C LYS A 355 -1.36 18.07 8.02
N SER A 356 -1.49 17.38 6.90
CA SER A 356 -0.65 17.59 5.71
C SER A 356 -0.64 19.04 5.25
N GLN A 357 -1.80 19.71 5.25
CA GLN A 357 -1.91 21.13 4.87
C GLN A 357 -1.13 22.09 5.80
N ASP A 358 -1.05 21.80 7.10
CA ASP A 358 -0.31 22.65 8.05
C ASP A 358 1.19 22.39 7.93
N ILE A 359 1.59 21.14 7.72
CA ILE A 359 2.98 20.78 7.45
C ILE A 359 3.45 21.39 6.13
N ASP A 360 2.63 21.37 5.08
CA ASP A 360 2.93 21.99 3.80
C ASP A 360 3.24 23.49 3.96
N LYS A 361 2.41 24.24 4.71
CA LYS A 361 2.66 25.65 4.99
C LYS A 361 4.00 25.89 5.70
N LEU A 362 4.33 25.04 6.70
CA LEU A 362 5.61 25.14 7.43
C LEU A 362 6.79 24.90 6.49
N VAL A 363 6.72 23.86 5.66
CA VAL A 363 7.79 23.49 4.73
C VAL A 363 7.99 24.57 3.66
N GLN A 364 6.94 25.02 3.02
CA GLN A 364 7.02 26.05 1.99
C GLN A 364 7.59 27.37 2.56
N LYS A 365 7.12 27.77 3.76
CA LYS A 365 7.64 28.96 4.44
C LYS A 365 9.15 28.82 4.70
N TYR A 366 9.57 27.70 5.30
CA TYR A 366 10.97 27.45 5.62
C TYR A 366 11.87 27.49 4.39
N ILE A 367 11.44 26.83 3.31
CA ILE A 367 12.22 26.76 2.06
C ILE A 367 12.35 28.17 1.43
N ARG A 368 11.28 28.97 1.43
CA ARG A 368 11.32 30.34 0.90
C ARG A 368 12.26 31.22 1.73
N GLU A 369 12.14 31.20 3.05
CA GLU A 369 13.02 31.96 3.96
C GLU A 369 14.48 31.52 3.80
N LYS A 370 14.72 30.21 3.62
CA LYS A 370 16.06 29.68 3.37
C LYS A 370 16.62 30.16 2.04
N PHE A 371 15.85 30.13 0.98
CA PHE A 371 16.25 30.61 -0.34
C PHE A 371 16.57 32.09 -0.33
N GLU A 372 15.73 32.91 0.30
CA GLU A 372 15.99 34.34 0.48
C GLU A 372 17.32 34.61 1.20
N SER A 373 17.64 33.80 2.23
CA SER A 373 18.89 33.93 2.99
C SER A 373 20.15 33.61 2.17
N LEU A 374 20.00 32.88 1.05
CA LEU A 374 21.13 32.61 0.14
C LEU A 374 21.51 33.86 -0.69
N GLY A 375 20.61 34.84 -0.80
CA GLY A 375 20.83 36.05 -1.64
C GLY A 375 20.95 35.70 -3.15
N SER A 376 20.46 34.54 -3.54
CA SER A 376 20.49 34.08 -4.93
C SER A 376 19.73 35.01 -5.87
N LYS A 377 20.14 35.04 -7.15
CA LYS A 377 19.43 35.75 -8.23
C LYS A 377 18.55 34.81 -9.05
N ASN A 378 18.54 33.52 -8.71
CA ASN A 378 17.67 32.55 -9.35
C ASN A 378 16.23 32.71 -8.86
N GLU A 379 15.31 32.02 -9.54
CA GLU A 379 13.90 31.95 -9.14
C GLU A 379 13.62 30.61 -8.47
N LEU A 380 12.80 30.66 -7.41
CA LEU A 380 12.35 29.47 -6.68
C LEU A 380 10.85 29.28 -6.88
N ASP A 381 10.47 28.09 -7.28
CA ASP A 381 9.09 27.59 -7.19
C ASP A 381 9.05 26.31 -6.37
N ILE A 382 8.06 26.18 -5.49
CA ILE A 382 7.81 24.98 -4.71
C ILE A 382 6.33 24.61 -4.82
N ASN A 383 6.08 23.38 -5.25
CA ASN A 383 4.76 22.82 -5.44
C ASN A 383 4.60 21.54 -4.62
N CYS A 384 3.51 21.45 -3.85
CA CYS A 384 3.02 20.19 -3.30
C CYS A 384 2.31 19.44 -4.44
N ALA A 385 2.95 18.43 -4.97
CA ALA A 385 2.45 17.67 -6.12
C ALA A 385 1.40 16.63 -5.72
N ASP A 386 1.52 16.11 -4.49
CA ASP A 386 0.58 15.14 -3.93
C ASP A 386 0.62 15.19 -2.40
N GLN A 387 -0.52 14.96 -1.76
CA GLN A 387 -0.61 14.87 -0.30
C GLN A 387 -1.78 14.01 0.17
N SER A 388 -1.53 13.23 1.20
CA SER A 388 -2.54 12.48 1.94
C SER A 388 -2.24 12.57 3.43
N ASP A 389 -3.30 12.72 4.24
CA ASP A 389 -3.17 12.65 5.69
C ASP A 389 -2.87 11.20 6.13
N TRP A 390 -2.47 11.06 7.37
CA TRP A 390 -2.30 9.77 8.03
C TRP A 390 -3.64 9.06 8.24
N PHE A 391 -3.60 7.75 8.27
CA PHE A 391 -4.75 6.89 8.56
C PHE A 391 -4.56 6.20 9.91
N TYR A 392 -5.63 6.04 10.69
CA TYR A 392 -5.64 5.28 11.94
C TYR A 392 -7.04 4.78 12.27
N GLU A 393 -7.14 3.52 12.73
CA GLU A 393 -8.36 2.90 13.24
C GLU A 393 -8.14 2.31 14.63
N SER A 394 -9.22 2.28 15.45
CA SER A 394 -9.18 1.61 16.75
C SER A 394 -9.34 0.10 16.57
N SER A 395 -8.46 -0.65 17.21
CA SER A 395 -8.58 -2.12 17.30
C SER A 395 -9.75 -2.60 18.15
N ASP A 396 -10.41 -1.72 18.91
CA ASP A 396 -11.58 -2.09 19.73
C ASP A 396 -12.83 -2.38 18.87
N HIS A 397 -12.82 -1.93 17.62
CA HIS A 397 -13.91 -2.19 16.70
C HIS A 397 -14.00 -3.69 16.36
N TRP A 398 -15.22 -4.21 16.26
CA TRP A 398 -15.46 -5.64 15.98
C TRP A 398 -14.77 -6.15 14.71
N ASN A 399 -14.57 -5.30 13.72
CA ASN A 399 -13.86 -5.60 12.49
C ASN A 399 -12.40 -6.04 12.75
N TYR A 400 -11.67 -5.28 13.59
CA TYR A 400 -10.32 -5.61 14.02
C TYR A 400 -10.28 -6.82 14.94
N GLN A 401 -11.24 -6.93 15.87
CA GLN A 401 -11.33 -8.08 16.77
C GLN A 401 -11.57 -9.38 15.99
N ALA A 402 -12.38 -9.34 14.92
CA ALA A 402 -12.58 -10.46 14.02
C ALA A 402 -11.27 -10.89 13.32
N ALA A 403 -10.50 -9.92 12.85
CA ALA A 403 -9.21 -10.19 12.19
C ALA A 403 -8.17 -10.77 13.16
N ILE A 404 -8.11 -10.27 14.40
CA ILE A 404 -7.23 -10.79 15.45
C ILE A 404 -7.57 -12.26 15.73
N GLN A 405 -8.86 -12.56 15.97
CA GLN A 405 -9.32 -13.91 16.23
C GLN A 405 -9.09 -14.85 15.03
N ALA A 406 -9.34 -14.36 13.81
CA ALA A 406 -9.10 -15.14 12.58
C ALA A 406 -7.62 -15.48 12.41
N THR A 407 -6.72 -14.53 12.67
CA THR A 407 -5.27 -14.77 12.63
C THR A 407 -4.87 -15.84 13.66
N GLN A 408 -5.41 -15.77 14.87
CA GLN A 408 -5.19 -16.79 15.90
C GLN A 408 -5.72 -18.15 15.47
N ASN A 409 -6.90 -18.21 14.85
CA ASN A 409 -7.51 -19.47 14.37
C ASN A 409 -6.65 -20.15 13.31
N VAL A 410 -6.04 -19.38 12.40
CA VAL A 410 -5.26 -19.95 11.27
C VAL A 410 -3.82 -20.28 11.66
N TRP A 411 -3.14 -19.40 12.40
CA TRP A 411 -1.71 -19.57 12.73
C TRP A 411 -1.44 -20.00 14.17
N GLY A 412 -2.44 -19.97 15.06
CA GLY A 412 -2.31 -20.37 16.46
C GLY A 412 -1.56 -19.38 17.34
N VAL A 413 -1.37 -18.14 16.88
CA VAL A 413 -0.67 -17.07 17.59
C VAL A 413 -1.44 -15.77 17.51
N ASP A 414 -1.35 -14.95 18.54
CA ASP A 414 -1.94 -13.62 18.54
C ASP A 414 -1.09 -12.66 17.67
N PRO A 415 -1.72 -11.94 16.73
CA PRO A 415 -1.00 -10.91 15.99
C PRO A 415 -0.70 -9.70 16.87
N VAL A 416 0.39 -9.00 16.60
CA VAL A 416 0.66 -7.71 17.23
C VAL A 416 -0.01 -6.57 16.44
N LEU A 417 -0.45 -5.55 17.15
CA LEU A 417 -1.00 -4.36 16.52
C LEU A 417 0.14 -3.39 16.19
N THR A 418 0.19 -2.95 14.95
CA THR A 418 1.28 -2.12 14.43
C THR A 418 0.77 -0.87 13.73
N CYS A 419 1.69 -0.02 13.32
CA CYS A 419 1.46 1.01 12.31
C CYS A 419 2.44 0.76 11.16
N GLU A 420 2.06 1.13 9.94
CA GLU A 420 2.96 0.99 8.81
C GLU A 420 3.62 2.32 8.43
N GLY A 421 4.85 2.19 7.93
CA GLY A 421 5.62 3.34 7.45
C GLY A 421 5.17 3.85 6.08
N GLY A 422 4.47 3.01 5.33
CA GLY A 422 3.88 3.34 4.05
C GLY A 422 2.59 4.15 4.16
N SER A 423 2.05 4.54 3.02
CA SER A 423 0.76 5.21 2.89
C SER A 423 -0.08 4.43 1.87
N ILE A 424 -1.32 4.19 2.18
CA ILE A 424 -2.35 3.68 1.27
C ILE A 424 -3.45 4.74 1.28
N PRO A 425 -3.38 5.76 0.39
CA PRO A 425 -4.30 6.89 0.43
C PRO A 425 -5.76 6.48 0.37
N ILE A 426 -6.06 5.42 -0.37
CA ILE A 426 -7.42 4.90 -0.52
C ILE A 426 -8.04 4.42 0.80
N ALA A 427 -7.24 3.93 1.76
CA ALA A 427 -7.75 3.55 3.08
C ALA A 427 -8.37 4.75 3.81
N LEU A 428 -7.74 5.92 3.69
CA LEU A 428 -8.27 7.16 4.24
C LEU A 428 -9.52 7.62 3.47
N ASP A 429 -9.55 7.47 2.15
CA ASP A 429 -10.70 7.83 1.32
C ASP A 429 -11.93 6.97 1.68
N PHE A 430 -11.78 5.66 1.81
CA PHE A 430 -12.84 4.78 2.29
C PHE A 430 -13.38 5.23 3.65
N LYS A 431 -12.48 5.50 4.60
CA LYS A 431 -12.85 5.97 5.94
C LYS A 431 -13.65 7.28 5.89
N GLN A 432 -13.18 8.26 5.12
CA GLN A 432 -13.77 9.60 5.07
C GLN A 432 -15.08 9.64 4.28
N ILE A 433 -15.14 8.93 3.14
CA ILE A 433 -16.29 8.99 2.22
C ILE A 433 -17.41 8.07 2.73
N LEU A 434 -17.08 6.84 3.09
CA LEU A 434 -18.07 5.85 3.50
C LEU A 434 -18.37 5.91 5.01
N GLN A 435 -17.52 6.57 5.80
CA GLN A 435 -17.64 6.68 7.26
C GLN A 435 -17.76 5.32 7.95
N LYS A 436 -17.00 4.35 7.46
CA LYS A 436 -16.95 2.97 7.96
C LYS A 436 -15.58 2.66 8.52
N ASN A 437 -15.51 1.68 9.43
CA ASN A 437 -14.24 1.16 9.93
C ASN A 437 -13.53 0.43 8.78
N VAL A 438 -12.24 0.70 8.60
CA VAL A 438 -11.39 0.13 7.57
C VAL A 438 -10.33 -0.74 8.20
N LEU A 439 -10.39 -2.03 7.96
CA LEU A 439 -9.39 -3.02 8.38
C LEU A 439 -8.31 -3.15 7.31
N LEU A 440 -7.06 -3.14 7.75
CA LEU A 440 -5.91 -3.56 6.95
C LEU A 440 -5.57 -5.00 7.38
N LEU A 441 -5.80 -5.99 6.51
CA LEU A 441 -5.65 -7.42 6.82
C LEU A 441 -4.44 -8.02 6.08
N PRO A 442 -3.27 -8.15 6.72
CA PRO A 442 -2.07 -8.65 6.07
C PRO A 442 -2.13 -10.13 5.74
N VAL A 443 -1.57 -10.48 4.58
CA VAL A 443 -1.48 -11.86 4.11
C VAL A 443 -0.09 -12.27 3.62
N GLY A 444 0.82 -11.31 3.44
CA GLY A 444 2.18 -11.48 2.94
C GLY A 444 3.27 -11.16 3.95
N ARG A 445 4.50 -11.42 3.56
CA ARG A 445 5.73 -11.13 4.32
C ARG A 445 6.46 -9.93 3.71
N PRO A 446 7.24 -9.17 4.49
CA PRO A 446 8.10 -8.13 3.93
C PRO A 446 9.07 -8.65 2.86
N THR A 447 9.54 -9.90 3.02
CA THR A 447 10.46 -10.55 2.08
C THR A 447 9.78 -11.10 0.81
N ASP A 448 8.45 -10.99 0.68
CA ASP A 448 7.75 -11.29 -0.56
C ASP A 448 8.07 -10.26 -1.67
N GLY A 449 8.63 -9.10 -1.29
CA GLY A 449 9.28 -8.18 -2.23
C GLY A 449 8.30 -7.45 -3.16
N ALA A 450 7.15 -7.01 -2.63
CA ALA A 450 6.27 -6.07 -3.34
C ALA A 450 7.08 -4.90 -3.92
N HIS A 451 6.80 -4.46 -5.12
CA HIS A 451 7.50 -3.41 -5.87
C HIS A 451 8.99 -3.69 -6.19
N THR A 452 9.53 -4.86 -5.85
CA THR A 452 10.93 -5.22 -6.18
C THR A 452 11.02 -6.19 -7.37
N ILE A 453 12.24 -6.40 -7.87
CA ILE A 453 12.51 -7.51 -8.79
C ILE A 453 12.37 -8.83 -8.04
N ASN A 454 11.95 -9.88 -8.75
CA ASN A 454 11.68 -11.21 -8.18
C ASN A 454 10.59 -11.20 -7.09
N GLY A 455 9.59 -10.32 -7.22
CA GLY A 455 8.40 -10.33 -6.38
C GLY A 455 7.78 -11.73 -6.35
N LEU A 456 7.43 -12.21 -5.15
CA LEU A 456 6.94 -13.57 -4.94
C LEU A 456 5.86 -13.58 -3.86
N ALA A 457 5.07 -14.65 -3.83
CA ALA A 457 4.24 -14.98 -2.68
C ALA A 457 4.73 -16.31 -2.07
N ASN A 458 4.67 -16.41 -0.76
CA ASN A 458 4.91 -17.69 -0.10
C ASN A 458 3.68 -18.59 -0.32
N GLY A 459 3.83 -19.70 -1.07
CA GLY A 459 2.71 -20.59 -1.42
C GLY A 459 1.87 -21.03 -0.22
N PRO A 460 2.45 -21.59 0.86
CA PRO A 460 1.71 -21.90 2.08
C PRO A 460 0.98 -20.71 2.71
N ASN A 461 1.55 -19.49 2.65
CA ASN A 461 0.87 -18.31 3.14
C ASN A 461 -0.30 -17.90 2.24
N SER A 462 -0.18 -18.04 0.92
CA SER A 462 -1.27 -17.74 -0.02
C SER A 462 -2.48 -18.65 0.24
N ILE A 463 -2.24 -19.93 0.52
CA ILE A 463 -3.31 -20.87 0.89
C ILE A 463 -3.88 -20.56 2.28
N ASN A 464 -3.04 -20.20 3.25
CA ASN A 464 -3.51 -19.79 4.57
C ASN A 464 -4.25 -18.44 4.53
N ALA A 465 -3.95 -17.55 3.58
CA ALA A 465 -4.71 -16.33 3.36
C ALA A 465 -6.18 -16.63 3.01
N ILE A 466 -6.44 -17.63 2.18
CA ILE A 466 -7.81 -18.05 1.86
C ILE A 466 -8.53 -18.52 3.14
N LYS A 467 -7.84 -19.30 3.99
CA LYS A 467 -8.38 -19.73 5.29
C LYS A 467 -8.61 -18.54 6.23
N LEU A 468 -7.70 -17.56 6.22
CA LEU A 468 -7.83 -16.32 6.99
C LEU A 468 -9.09 -15.56 6.60
N TYR A 469 -9.35 -15.37 5.31
CA TYR A 469 -10.53 -14.65 4.83
C TYR A 469 -11.82 -15.31 5.30
N GLY A 470 -11.94 -16.62 5.16
CA GLY A 470 -13.11 -17.37 5.64
C GLY A 470 -13.27 -17.31 7.17
N SER A 471 -12.18 -17.44 7.92
CA SER A 471 -12.20 -17.30 9.39
C SER A 471 -12.57 -15.88 9.81
N TYR A 472 -12.02 -14.86 9.13
CA TYR A 472 -12.35 -13.46 9.38
C TYR A 472 -13.85 -13.19 9.18
N LEU A 473 -14.45 -13.67 8.09
CA LEU A 473 -15.88 -13.48 7.84
C LEU A 473 -16.75 -14.18 8.90
N GLN A 474 -16.34 -15.35 9.38
CA GLN A 474 -17.07 -16.04 10.44
C GLN A 474 -17.00 -15.30 11.78
N GLU A 475 -15.83 -14.84 12.19
CA GLU A 475 -15.69 -14.06 13.42
C GLU A 475 -16.37 -12.68 13.28
N ALA A 476 -16.32 -12.07 12.09
CA ALA A 476 -17.04 -10.84 11.79
C ALA A 476 -18.55 -11.01 11.98
N GLN A 477 -19.15 -12.07 11.46
CA GLN A 477 -20.58 -12.35 11.64
C GLN A 477 -20.94 -12.52 13.12
N LYS A 478 -20.13 -13.25 13.86
CA LYS A 478 -20.34 -13.51 15.29
C LYS A 478 -20.29 -12.20 16.12
N LEU A 479 -19.29 -11.38 15.90
CA LEU A 479 -19.08 -10.13 16.64
C LEU A 479 -20.06 -9.04 16.21
N TRP A 480 -20.40 -8.95 14.93
CA TRP A 480 -21.43 -8.04 14.43
C TRP A 480 -22.80 -8.33 15.03
N ARG A 481 -23.21 -9.60 15.15
CA ARG A 481 -24.46 -9.99 15.83
C ARG A 481 -24.45 -9.57 17.31
N GLN A 482 -23.33 -9.73 18.01
CA GLN A 482 -23.20 -9.32 19.41
C GLN A 482 -23.32 -7.79 19.55
N SER A 483 -22.71 -7.01 18.68
CA SER A 483 -22.76 -5.54 18.71
C SER A 483 -24.18 -5.01 18.46
N ASN A 484 -24.95 -5.64 17.56
CA ASN A 484 -26.31 -5.25 17.24
C ASN A 484 -27.35 -5.71 18.28
N THR A 485 -27.00 -6.68 19.12
CA THR A 485 -27.89 -7.14 20.20
C THR A 485 -27.75 -6.29 21.47
N THR A 486 -26.64 -5.55 21.59
CA THR A 486 -26.33 -4.68 22.73
C THR A 486 -26.63 -3.19 22.48
N ALA A 487 -26.98 -2.81 21.26
CA ALA A 487 -27.44 -1.47 20.85
C ALA A 487 -28.96 -1.38 20.87
#